data_a43ff68ff035588136e827f84ce0c01b
#
_entry.id   a43ff68ff035588136e827f84ce0c01b
#
_cell.length_a   1.000
_cell.length_b   1.000
_cell.length_c   1.000
_cell.angle_alpha   90.00
_cell.angle_beta   90.00
_cell.angle_gamma   90.00
#
_symmetry.space_group_name_H-M   'P 1'
#
loop_
_entity.id
_entity.type
_entity.pdbx_description
1 polymer ?
#
loop_
_entity_poly.entity_id
_entity_poly.type
_entity_poly.pdbx_seq_one_letter_code
_entity_poly.pdbx_strand_id
1 'polypeptide(L)'
;PDSVYKTVNGKYNAVIEQVAECHAKGQPVLVGTVSVEKSEALSKLLKKRGIEHNVLNAKQHEREAEIVAQAGKQGAVTIATNMAGRGTDIMLGGNVSYMAKAALRKELAHDLTQEFAAVKDEYEHAKARAKAAGTELPTPPELDMEAKLERLLAECDGHADTEDKEILHARRRFDELCAEYEPEIKREAAAVREAGGLFIIGTERHESRRIDNQLRGRAGRQGDPGASRFFLSLEDDLMRIFGGERVQGLMDTLGLEEDM
;
A
#
# COMPACT_ATOMS: atom_id res chain seq x y z
N PRO A 1 17.98 -0.01 16.49
CA PRO A 1 18.72 -1.11 17.09
C PRO A 1 18.60 -2.38 16.24
N ASP A 2 19.64 -3.21 16.30
CA ASP A 2 19.71 -4.47 15.60
C ASP A 2 19.63 -5.61 16.60
N SER A 3 18.90 -6.68 16.24
CA SER A 3 18.90 -7.94 16.98
C SER A 3 19.48 -9.02 16.08
N VAL A 4 20.41 -9.79 16.59
CA VAL A 4 21.15 -10.80 15.81
C VAL A 4 20.85 -12.19 16.36
N TYR A 5 20.48 -13.09 15.46
CA TYR A 5 20.12 -14.47 15.76
C TYR A 5 21.06 -15.43 15.02
N LYS A 6 21.25 -16.64 15.54
CA LYS A 6 22.10 -17.64 14.89
C LYS A 6 21.50 -18.14 13.58
N THR A 7 20.19 -18.41 13.57
CA THR A 7 19.50 -19.03 12.45
C THR A 7 18.44 -18.11 11.86
N VAL A 8 18.09 -18.36 10.60
CA VAL A 8 16.97 -17.70 9.92
C VAL A 8 15.66 -18.02 10.63
N ASN A 9 15.47 -19.27 11.08
CA ASN A 9 14.26 -19.66 11.81
C ASN A 9 14.10 -18.90 13.12
N GLY A 10 15.16 -18.77 13.89
CA GLY A 10 15.16 -17.98 15.13
C GLY A 10 14.82 -16.53 14.86
N LYS A 11 15.42 -15.95 13.83
CA LYS A 11 15.12 -14.59 13.39
C LYS A 11 13.64 -14.41 13.01
N TYR A 12 13.09 -15.29 12.18
CA TYR A 12 11.71 -15.19 11.74
C TYR A 12 10.72 -15.37 12.88
N ASN A 13 11.00 -16.27 13.82
CA ASN A 13 10.18 -16.42 15.03
C ASN A 13 10.13 -15.11 15.82
N ALA A 14 11.26 -14.45 15.97
CA ALA A 14 11.35 -13.16 16.66
C ALA A 14 10.59 -12.04 15.91
N VAL A 15 10.69 -12.02 14.60
CA VAL A 15 9.93 -11.07 13.75
C VAL A 15 8.42 -11.27 13.95
N ILE A 16 7.96 -12.52 13.91
CA ILE A 16 6.53 -12.83 14.07
C ILE A 16 6.04 -12.42 15.46
N GLU A 17 6.81 -12.66 16.51
CA GLU A 17 6.44 -12.24 17.87
C GLU A 17 6.36 -10.71 17.98
N GLN A 18 7.29 -9.99 17.35
CA GLN A 18 7.24 -8.53 17.31
C GLN A 18 6.02 -8.01 16.55
N VAL A 19 5.70 -8.63 15.41
CA VAL A 19 4.50 -8.31 14.63
C VAL A 19 3.23 -8.56 15.44
N ALA A 20 3.16 -9.71 16.11
CA ALA A 20 2.01 -10.08 16.94
C ALA A 20 1.80 -9.08 18.08
N GLU A 21 2.87 -8.65 18.74
CA GLU A 21 2.84 -7.65 19.81
C GLU A 21 2.31 -6.31 19.31
N CYS A 22 2.84 -5.81 18.19
CA CYS A 22 2.39 -4.56 17.60
C CYS A 22 0.94 -4.64 17.13
N HIS A 23 0.56 -5.73 16.46
CA HIS A 23 -0.80 -5.95 15.99
C HIS A 23 -1.81 -5.96 17.15
N ALA A 24 -1.47 -6.62 18.25
CA ALA A 24 -2.34 -6.70 19.42
C ALA A 24 -2.61 -5.33 20.06
N LYS A 25 -1.64 -4.42 20.04
CA LYS A 25 -1.83 -3.07 20.60
C LYS A 25 -2.31 -2.03 19.59
N GLY A 26 -2.60 -2.45 18.36
CA GLY A 26 -3.08 -1.54 17.31
C GLY A 26 -2.01 -0.74 16.61
N GLN A 27 -0.74 -1.10 16.75
CA GLN A 27 0.37 -0.45 16.07
C GLN A 27 0.58 -1.04 14.68
N PRO A 28 0.55 -0.24 13.59
CA PRO A 28 0.84 -0.75 12.27
C PRO A 28 2.31 -1.12 12.10
N VAL A 29 2.56 -2.18 11.35
CA VAL A 29 3.91 -2.72 11.10
C VAL A 29 4.17 -2.80 9.60
N LEU A 30 5.33 -2.32 9.19
CA LEU A 30 5.85 -2.54 7.85
C LEU A 30 7.10 -3.41 7.96
N VAL A 31 7.04 -4.61 7.37
CA VAL A 31 8.17 -5.54 7.36
C VAL A 31 8.86 -5.48 6.00
N GLY A 32 10.10 -5.03 5.98
CA GLY A 32 10.91 -4.97 4.77
C GLY A 32 11.70 -6.27 4.55
N THR A 33 11.59 -6.84 3.38
CA THR A 33 12.35 -8.02 2.95
C THR A 33 13.21 -7.70 1.74
N VAL A 34 14.21 -8.55 1.45
CA VAL A 34 15.15 -8.34 0.35
C VAL A 34 14.74 -9.04 -0.94
N SER A 35 13.74 -9.92 -0.89
CA SER A 35 13.26 -10.64 -2.08
C SER A 35 11.79 -11.04 -1.97
N VAL A 36 11.17 -11.30 -3.11
CA VAL A 36 9.81 -11.81 -3.19
C VAL A 36 9.69 -13.16 -2.48
N GLU A 37 10.67 -14.04 -2.65
CA GLU A 37 10.69 -15.37 -2.00
C GLU A 37 10.68 -15.28 -0.48
N LYS A 38 11.47 -14.36 0.07
CA LYS A 38 11.52 -14.12 1.52
C LYS A 38 10.23 -13.49 2.05
N SER A 39 9.62 -12.61 1.26
CA SER A 39 8.29 -12.07 1.57
C SER A 39 7.23 -13.17 1.65
N GLU A 40 7.24 -14.07 0.68
CA GLU A 40 6.28 -15.19 0.63
C GLU A 40 6.48 -16.16 1.80
N ALA A 41 7.73 -16.47 2.15
CA ALA A 41 8.06 -17.32 3.28
C ALA A 41 7.54 -16.73 4.60
N LEU A 42 7.78 -15.44 4.82
CA LEU A 42 7.29 -14.74 6.00
C LEU A 42 5.76 -14.65 6.02
N SER A 43 5.15 -14.43 4.87
CA SER A 43 3.69 -14.42 4.73
C SER A 43 3.06 -15.74 5.17
N LYS A 44 3.64 -16.85 4.78
CA LYS A 44 3.17 -18.19 5.20
C LYS A 44 3.22 -18.36 6.72
N LEU A 45 4.28 -17.87 7.34
CA LEU A 45 4.44 -17.95 8.80
C LEU A 45 3.41 -17.09 9.52
N LEU A 46 3.13 -15.89 9.01
CA LEU A 46 2.09 -15.01 9.56
C LEU A 46 0.70 -15.61 9.42
N LYS A 47 0.42 -16.26 8.29
CA LYS A 47 -0.85 -16.99 8.09
C LYS A 47 -1.04 -18.12 9.09
N LYS A 48 0.01 -18.89 9.35
CA LYS A 48 -0.02 -19.95 10.37
C LYS A 48 -0.32 -19.40 11.76
N ARG A 49 0.18 -18.21 12.06
CA ARG A 49 -0.07 -17.54 13.35
C ARG A 49 -1.47 -16.91 13.41
N GLY A 50 -2.20 -16.86 12.30
CA GLY A 50 -3.52 -16.24 12.23
C GLY A 50 -3.49 -14.71 12.16
N ILE A 51 -2.37 -14.13 11.73
CA ILE A 51 -2.21 -12.68 11.58
C ILE A 51 -2.54 -12.29 10.14
N GLU A 52 -3.61 -11.52 9.95
CA GLU A 52 -3.95 -10.95 8.65
C GLU A 52 -2.91 -9.91 8.24
N HIS A 53 -2.52 -9.94 6.99
CA HIS A 53 -1.50 -9.05 6.45
C HIS A 53 -1.65 -8.89 4.95
N ASN A 54 -1.01 -7.85 4.41
CA ASN A 54 -0.88 -7.63 2.98
C ASN A 54 0.58 -7.80 2.55
N VAL A 55 0.79 -8.33 1.36
CA VAL A 55 2.12 -8.46 0.76
C VAL A 55 2.21 -7.48 -0.41
N LEU A 56 3.15 -6.56 -0.29
CA LEU A 56 3.41 -5.54 -1.29
C LEU A 56 4.64 -5.96 -2.10
N ASN A 57 4.45 -6.29 -3.37
CA ASN A 57 5.54 -6.63 -4.27
C ASN A 57 5.36 -5.95 -5.64
N ALA A 58 6.45 -5.85 -6.41
CA ALA A 58 6.47 -5.12 -7.67
C ALA A 58 5.62 -5.75 -8.80
N LYS A 59 5.07 -6.95 -8.58
CA LYS A 59 4.26 -7.66 -9.60
C LYS A 59 2.83 -7.17 -9.71
N GLN A 60 2.32 -6.45 -8.71
CA GLN A 60 0.92 -6.04 -8.62
C GLN A 60 0.80 -4.53 -8.41
N HIS A 61 1.12 -3.75 -9.44
CA HIS A 61 1.10 -2.28 -9.37
C HIS A 61 -0.26 -1.68 -8.97
N GLU A 62 -1.36 -2.28 -9.43
CA GLU A 62 -2.70 -1.78 -9.11
C GLU A 62 -3.06 -1.92 -7.63
N ARG A 63 -2.67 -3.04 -7.02
CA ARG A 63 -2.90 -3.29 -5.60
C ARG A 63 -1.88 -2.58 -4.70
N GLU A 64 -0.74 -2.21 -5.27
CA GLU A 64 0.33 -1.54 -4.52
C GLU A 64 -0.15 -0.25 -3.87
N ALA A 65 -0.80 0.63 -4.63
CA ALA A 65 -1.33 1.88 -4.12
C ALA A 65 -2.39 1.68 -3.03
N GLU A 66 -3.26 0.69 -3.21
CA GLU A 66 -4.27 0.33 -2.21
C GLU A 66 -3.64 -0.15 -0.90
N ILE A 67 -2.65 -1.04 -1.00
CA ILE A 67 -1.95 -1.58 0.17
C ILE A 67 -1.21 -0.47 0.93
N VAL A 68 -0.49 0.39 0.21
CA VAL A 68 0.24 1.53 0.82
C VAL A 68 -0.73 2.49 1.50
N ALA A 69 -1.88 2.77 0.88
CA ALA A 69 -2.89 3.65 1.45
C ALA A 69 -3.47 3.14 2.77
N GLN A 70 -3.45 1.84 2.99
CA GLN A 70 -3.97 1.18 4.18
C GLN A 70 -2.89 0.78 5.19
N ALA A 71 -1.62 0.86 4.81
CA ALA A 71 -0.52 0.37 5.63
C ALA A 71 -0.33 1.12 6.97
N GLY A 72 -0.84 2.34 7.07
CA GLY A 72 -0.80 3.14 8.30
C GLY A 72 -2.01 2.99 9.21
N LYS A 73 -2.95 2.12 8.87
CA LYS A 73 -4.14 1.88 9.68
C LYS A 73 -3.83 1.11 10.96
N GLN A 74 -4.71 1.24 11.93
CA GLN A 74 -4.58 0.58 13.23
C GLN A 74 -4.44 -0.93 13.07
N GLY A 75 -3.33 -1.48 13.58
CA GLY A 75 -3.06 -2.90 13.55
C GLY A 75 -2.74 -3.48 12.16
N ALA A 76 -2.56 -2.67 11.14
CA ALA A 76 -2.20 -3.14 9.80
C ALA A 76 -0.82 -3.80 9.80
N VAL A 77 -0.70 -4.92 9.09
CA VAL A 77 0.58 -5.62 8.90
C VAL A 77 0.85 -5.71 7.40
N THR A 78 1.97 -5.16 6.98
CA THR A 78 2.37 -5.11 5.57
C THR A 78 3.77 -5.64 5.42
N ILE A 79 3.95 -6.58 4.49
CA ILE A 79 5.27 -7.08 4.09
C ILE A 79 5.60 -6.43 2.75
N ALA A 80 6.76 -5.81 2.62
CA ALA A 80 7.19 -5.16 1.39
C ALA A 80 8.62 -5.57 1.01
N THR A 81 8.84 -5.84 -0.27
CA THR A 81 10.20 -5.94 -0.79
C THR A 81 10.81 -4.55 -0.91
N ASN A 82 12.13 -4.46 -0.99
CA ASN A 82 12.88 -3.19 -1.03
C ASN A 82 12.37 -2.18 -2.05
N MET A 83 11.93 -2.68 -3.20
CA MET A 83 11.56 -1.84 -4.34
C MET A 83 10.07 -1.50 -4.36
N ALA A 84 9.26 -2.17 -3.57
CA ALA A 84 7.83 -1.96 -3.56
C ALA A 84 7.44 -0.76 -2.70
N GLY A 85 6.46 0.02 -3.15
CA GLY A 85 5.97 1.20 -2.43
C GLY A 85 6.97 2.34 -2.33
N ARG A 86 8.04 2.30 -3.11
CA ARG A 86 9.10 3.32 -3.09
C ARG A 86 8.56 4.68 -3.53
N GLY A 87 8.89 5.72 -2.77
CA GLY A 87 8.45 7.09 -3.07
C GLY A 87 7.03 7.42 -2.62
N THR A 88 6.29 6.48 -2.04
CA THR A 88 4.95 6.72 -1.50
C THR A 88 4.99 6.74 0.02
N ASP A 89 4.48 7.81 0.61
CA ASP A 89 4.43 7.96 2.06
C ASP A 89 3.30 7.11 2.65
N ILE A 90 3.59 6.45 3.78
CA ILE A 90 2.58 5.76 4.57
C ILE A 90 2.01 6.77 5.57
N MET A 91 0.73 7.05 5.44
CA MET A 91 0.03 8.00 6.30
C MET A 91 -0.67 7.27 7.45
N LEU A 92 -0.43 7.74 8.68
CA LEU A 92 -1.08 7.14 9.85
C LEU A 92 -2.60 7.32 9.77
N GLY A 93 -3.32 6.24 10.05
CA GLY A 93 -4.78 6.20 9.96
C GLY A 93 -5.32 5.89 8.58
N GLY A 94 -4.52 6.00 7.55
CA GLY A 94 -4.89 5.79 6.15
C GLY A 94 -4.75 7.04 5.30
N ASN A 95 -4.94 6.89 3.99
CA ASN A 95 -4.83 7.98 3.02
C ASN A 95 -6.23 8.44 2.58
N VAL A 96 -6.64 9.62 3.03
CA VAL A 96 -7.95 10.22 2.71
C VAL A 96 -8.13 10.38 1.20
N SER A 97 -7.13 10.95 0.54
CA SER A 97 -7.16 11.22 -0.88
C SER A 97 -7.34 9.95 -1.71
N TYR A 98 -6.63 8.90 -1.35
CA TYR A 98 -6.76 7.59 -2.02
C TYR A 98 -8.16 7.00 -1.82
N MET A 99 -8.67 7.01 -0.60
CA MET A 99 -10.01 6.48 -0.29
C MET A 99 -11.11 7.26 -1.01
N ALA A 100 -10.98 8.57 -1.07
CA ALA A 100 -11.91 9.43 -1.79
C ALA A 100 -11.88 9.16 -3.29
N LYS A 101 -10.70 9.00 -3.89
CA LYS A 101 -10.57 8.64 -5.32
C LYS A 101 -11.15 7.27 -5.63
N ALA A 102 -10.93 6.30 -4.76
CA ALA A 102 -11.49 4.95 -4.95
C ALA A 102 -13.03 4.97 -4.91
N ALA A 103 -13.61 5.71 -3.99
CA ALA A 103 -15.06 5.90 -3.91
C ALA A 103 -15.60 6.66 -5.12
N LEU A 104 -14.91 7.73 -5.52
CA LEU A 104 -15.27 8.53 -6.68
C LEU A 104 -15.23 7.70 -7.96
N ARG A 105 -14.21 6.84 -8.12
CA ARG A 105 -14.11 5.93 -9.27
C ARG A 105 -15.38 5.08 -9.41
N LYS A 106 -15.88 4.52 -8.33
CA LYS A 106 -17.10 3.70 -8.34
C LYS A 106 -18.32 4.52 -8.73
N GLU A 107 -18.47 5.71 -8.18
CA GLU A 107 -19.59 6.60 -8.51
C GLU A 107 -19.55 7.04 -9.97
N LEU A 108 -18.40 7.49 -10.45
CA LEU A 108 -18.24 7.93 -11.84
C LEU A 108 -18.41 6.79 -12.83
N ALA A 109 -17.89 5.59 -12.51
CA ALA A 109 -18.08 4.41 -13.36
C ALA A 109 -19.55 4.04 -13.49
N HIS A 110 -20.30 4.12 -12.40
CA HIS A 110 -21.76 3.88 -12.41
C HIS A 110 -22.47 4.92 -13.29
N ASP A 111 -22.20 6.20 -13.10
CA ASP A 111 -22.80 7.29 -13.85
C ASP A 111 -22.47 7.21 -15.35
N LEU A 112 -21.21 6.93 -15.69
CA LEU A 112 -20.76 6.77 -17.07
C LEU A 112 -21.40 5.56 -17.75
N THR A 113 -21.58 4.48 -17.01
CA THR A 113 -22.26 3.28 -17.54
C THR A 113 -23.70 3.63 -17.95
N GLN A 114 -24.42 4.38 -17.14
CA GLN A 114 -25.78 4.82 -17.44
C GLN A 114 -25.80 5.82 -18.60
N GLU A 115 -24.90 6.80 -18.59
CA GLU A 115 -24.79 7.80 -19.66
C GLU A 115 -24.51 7.14 -21.02
N PHE A 116 -23.54 6.23 -21.06
CA PHE A 116 -23.15 5.54 -22.30
C PHE A 116 -24.22 4.58 -22.80
N ALA A 117 -24.94 3.92 -21.90
CA ALA A 117 -26.09 3.10 -22.26
C ALA A 117 -27.19 3.94 -22.93
N ALA A 118 -27.47 5.13 -22.40
CA ALA A 118 -28.45 6.06 -22.95
C ALA A 118 -28.03 6.56 -24.35
N VAL A 119 -26.76 6.93 -24.52
CA VAL A 119 -26.20 7.37 -25.80
C VAL A 119 -26.26 6.26 -26.85
N LYS A 120 -25.95 5.03 -26.47
CA LYS A 120 -26.02 3.85 -27.34
C LYS A 120 -27.43 3.56 -27.77
N ASP A 121 -28.38 3.64 -26.83
CA ASP A 121 -29.82 3.44 -27.11
C ASP A 121 -30.33 4.49 -28.10
N GLU A 122 -30.01 5.74 -27.90
CA GLU A 122 -30.38 6.84 -28.78
C GLU A 122 -29.82 6.63 -30.19
N TYR A 123 -28.57 6.20 -30.29
CA TYR A 123 -27.96 5.86 -31.58
C TYR A 123 -28.69 4.73 -32.27
N GLU A 124 -29.06 3.64 -31.59
CA GLU A 124 -29.78 2.52 -32.16
C GLU A 124 -31.17 2.94 -32.66
N HIS A 125 -31.86 3.80 -31.92
CA HIS A 125 -33.16 4.36 -32.38
C HIS A 125 -32.98 5.26 -33.59
N ALA A 126 -31.98 6.12 -33.62
CA ALA A 126 -31.68 6.98 -34.77
C ALA A 126 -31.33 6.16 -36.02
N LYS A 127 -30.55 5.08 -35.84
CA LYS A 127 -30.19 4.16 -36.91
C LYS A 127 -31.40 3.45 -37.49
N ALA A 128 -32.30 2.99 -36.62
CA ALA A 128 -33.55 2.35 -37.04
C ALA A 128 -34.44 3.31 -37.84
N ARG A 129 -34.59 4.57 -37.39
CA ARG A 129 -35.33 5.62 -38.08
C ARG A 129 -34.73 5.93 -39.45
N ALA A 130 -33.41 6.04 -39.54
CA ALA A 130 -32.72 6.29 -40.81
C ALA A 130 -32.90 5.15 -41.80
N LYS A 131 -32.84 3.90 -41.34
CA LYS A 131 -33.12 2.71 -42.16
C LYS A 131 -34.53 2.71 -42.70
N ALA A 132 -35.52 2.98 -41.87
CA ALA A 132 -36.94 3.02 -42.25
C ALA A 132 -37.24 4.15 -43.27
N ALA A 133 -36.57 5.29 -43.15
CA ALA A 133 -36.73 6.45 -44.00
C ALA A 133 -35.88 6.38 -45.31
N GLY A 134 -34.95 5.44 -45.41
CA GLY A 134 -33.99 5.35 -46.51
C GLY A 134 -32.97 6.48 -46.55
N THR A 135 -32.71 7.13 -45.41
CA THR A 135 -31.74 8.21 -45.28
C THR A 135 -30.38 7.70 -44.84
N GLU A 136 -29.39 8.59 -44.84
CA GLU A 136 -28.04 8.28 -44.41
C GLU A 136 -28.03 7.81 -42.96
N LEU A 137 -27.28 6.74 -42.68
CA LEU A 137 -27.12 6.23 -41.30
C LEU A 137 -26.32 7.18 -40.42
N PRO A 138 -26.70 7.36 -39.14
CA PRO A 138 -25.93 8.22 -38.22
C PRO A 138 -24.55 7.64 -37.95
N THR A 139 -23.61 8.52 -37.66
CA THR A 139 -22.25 8.12 -37.25
C THR A 139 -22.28 7.46 -35.88
N PRO A 140 -21.67 6.26 -35.70
CA PRO A 140 -21.58 5.64 -34.39
C PRO A 140 -20.87 6.55 -33.37
N PRO A 141 -21.39 6.66 -32.12
CA PRO A 141 -20.71 7.45 -31.11
C PRO A 141 -19.40 6.78 -30.69
N GLU A 142 -18.39 7.59 -30.43
CA GLU A 142 -17.18 7.10 -29.80
C GLU A 142 -17.44 6.98 -28.29
N LEU A 143 -17.37 5.75 -27.78
CA LEU A 143 -17.64 5.44 -26.38
C LEU A 143 -16.43 4.76 -25.78
N ASP A 144 -15.52 5.53 -25.21
CA ASP A 144 -14.41 5.03 -24.42
C ASP A 144 -14.60 5.45 -22.96
N MET A 145 -15.32 4.61 -22.23
CA MET A 145 -15.63 4.84 -20.81
C MET A 145 -14.39 4.89 -19.94
N GLU A 146 -13.45 3.98 -20.18
CA GLU A 146 -12.21 3.90 -19.38
C GLU A 146 -11.36 5.16 -19.54
N ALA A 147 -11.18 5.65 -20.77
CA ALA A 147 -10.42 6.88 -21.03
C ALA A 147 -11.05 8.10 -20.34
N LYS A 148 -12.39 8.20 -20.41
CA LYS A 148 -13.13 9.29 -19.77
C LYS A 148 -13.01 9.22 -18.23
N LEU A 149 -13.16 8.02 -17.68
CA LEU A 149 -13.02 7.78 -16.24
C LEU A 149 -11.63 8.16 -15.73
N GLU A 150 -10.58 7.70 -16.41
CA GLU A 150 -9.21 8.02 -16.04
C GLU A 150 -8.92 9.53 -16.13
N ARG A 151 -9.45 10.20 -17.16
CA ARG A 151 -9.31 11.65 -17.30
C ARG A 151 -9.95 12.41 -16.15
N LEU A 152 -11.17 12.04 -15.76
CA LEU A 152 -11.90 12.68 -14.66
C LEU A 152 -11.19 12.44 -13.31
N LEU A 153 -10.68 11.24 -13.09
CA LEU A 153 -9.94 10.91 -11.87
C LEU A 153 -8.58 11.62 -11.80
N ALA A 154 -7.91 11.79 -12.95
CA ALA A 154 -6.66 12.54 -12.99
C ALA A 154 -6.86 14.03 -12.66
N GLU A 155 -8.03 14.59 -12.96
CA GLU A 155 -8.35 16.01 -12.75
C GLU A 155 -9.11 16.30 -11.46
N CYS A 156 -9.62 15.27 -10.75
CA CYS A 156 -10.49 15.47 -9.59
C CYS A 156 -9.81 16.18 -8.42
N ASP A 157 -8.50 16.08 -8.28
CA ASP A 157 -7.70 16.76 -7.26
C ASP A 157 -6.87 17.93 -7.82
N GLY A 158 -7.09 18.27 -9.08
CA GLY A 158 -6.41 19.38 -9.73
C GLY A 158 -7.04 20.74 -9.40
N HIS A 159 -6.26 21.80 -9.63
CA HIS A 159 -6.66 23.17 -9.37
C HIS A 159 -6.56 24.07 -10.62
N ALA A 160 -6.21 23.51 -11.76
CA ALA A 160 -6.15 24.27 -13.01
C ALA A 160 -7.54 24.75 -13.43
N ASP A 161 -7.61 25.98 -13.93
CA ASP A 161 -8.88 26.54 -14.39
C ASP A 161 -9.46 25.70 -15.53
N THR A 162 -10.75 25.43 -15.42
CA THR A 162 -11.49 24.66 -16.43
C THR A 162 -12.95 25.10 -16.46
N GLU A 163 -13.55 25.07 -17.65
CA GLU A 163 -14.98 25.26 -17.83
C GLU A 163 -15.72 23.91 -18.01
N ASP A 164 -14.98 22.81 -18.00
CA ASP A 164 -15.56 21.46 -18.15
C ASP A 164 -16.40 21.12 -16.93
N LYS A 165 -17.70 21.02 -17.13
CA LYS A 165 -18.67 20.74 -16.07
C LYS A 165 -18.47 19.39 -15.40
N GLU A 166 -18.00 18.40 -16.16
CA GLU A 166 -17.75 17.06 -15.63
C GLU A 166 -16.53 17.04 -14.71
N ILE A 167 -15.48 17.78 -15.09
CA ILE A 167 -14.29 17.95 -14.23
C ILE A 167 -14.66 18.69 -12.95
N LEU A 168 -15.44 19.78 -13.07
CA LEU A 168 -15.90 20.55 -11.90
C LEU A 168 -16.77 19.70 -10.97
N HIS A 169 -17.64 18.86 -11.51
CA HIS A 169 -18.44 17.91 -10.74
C HIS A 169 -17.55 16.90 -10.02
N ALA A 170 -16.57 16.32 -10.71
CA ALA A 170 -15.63 15.36 -10.14
C ALA A 170 -14.82 15.97 -8.98
N ARG A 171 -14.36 17.22 -9.15
CA ARG A 171 -13.64 17.98 -8.10
C ARG A 171 -14.49 18.22 -6.87
N ARG A 172 -15.73 18.64 -7.07
CA ARG A 172 -16.67 18.89 -5.97
C ARG A 172 -16.97 17.59 -5.22
N ARG A 173 -17.24 16.52 -5.95
CA ARG A 173 -17.56 15.24 -5.35
C ARG A 173 -16.35 14.64 -4.61
N PHE A 174 -15.15 14.81 -5.18
CA PHE A 174 -13.91 14.41 -4.53
C PHE A 174 -13.72 15.13 -3.18
N ASP A 175 -13.91 16.45 -3.15
CA ASP A 175 -13.80 17.25 -1.93
C ASP A 175 -14.83 16.81 -0.87
N GLU A 176 -16.07 16.53 -1.28
CA GLU A 176 -17.11 16.02 -0.39
C GLU A 176 -16.72 14.66 0.20
N LEU A 177 -16.19 13.76 -0.61
CA LEU A 177 -15.75 12.44 -0.16
C LEU A 177 -14.56 12.54 0.80
N CYS A 178 -13.61 13.41 0.52
CA CYS A 178 -12.51 13.70 1.45
C CYS A 178 -13.04 14.17 2.80
N ALA A 179 -14.01 15.07 2.80
CA ALA A 179 -14.63 15.58 4.04
C ALA A 179 -15.38 14.48 4.80
N GLU A 180 -15.99 13.53 4.11
CA GLU A 180 -16.67 12.39 4.73
C GLU A 180 -15.69 11.43 5.42
N TYR A 181 -14.55 11.13 4.76
CA TYR A 181 -13.57 10.19 5.30
C TYR A 181 -12.64 10.78 6.37
N GLU A 182 -12.39 12.09 6.31
CA GLU A 182 -11.39 12.74 7.16
C GLU A 182 -11.60 12.53 8.66
N PRO A 183 -12.80 12.70 9.24
CA PRO A 183 -12.97 12.54 10.69
C PRO A 183 -12.63 11.17 11.21
N GLU A 184 -13.00 10.11 10.50
CA GLU A 184 -12.72 8.73 10.88
C GLU A 184 -11.21 8.43 10.79
N ILE A 185 -10.57 8.87 9.70
CA ILE A 185 -9.14 8.68 9.51
C ILE A 185 -8.34 9.45 10.55
N LYS A 186 -8.74 10.66 10.92
CA LYS A 186 -8.10 11.43 11.99
C LYS A 186 -8.20 10.74 13.35
N ARG A 187 -9.34 10.14 13.66
CA ARG A 187 -9.51 9.38 14.91
C ARG A 187 -8.60 8.16 14.93
N GLU A 188 -8.55 7.43 13.83
CA GLU A 188 -7.67 6.25 13.70
C GLU A 188 -6.21 6.65 13.76
N ALA A 189 -5.82 7.74 13.11
CA ALA A 189 -4.46 8.28 13.17
C ALA A 189 -4.05 8.64 14.60
N ALA A 190 -4.94 9.23 15.38
CA ALA A 190 -4.67 9.53 16.79
C ALA A 190 -4.44 8.26 17.60
N ALA A 191 -5.25 7.22 17.39
CA ALA A 191 -5.07 5.92 18.05
C ALA A 191 -3.75 5.26 17.66
N VAL A 192 -3.35 5.36 16.39
CA VAL A 192 -2.08 4.83 15.89
C VAL A 192 -0.90 5.57 16.50
N ARG A 193 -0.97 6.90 16.62
CA ARG A 193 0.09 7.70 17.30
C ARG A 193 0.23 7.30 18.75
N GLU A 194 -0.87 7.10 19.43
CA GLU A 194 -0.88 6.66 20.84
C GLU A 194 -0.28 5.27 21.01
N ALA A 195 -0.47 4.37 20.02
CA ALA A 195 0.14 3.04 20.00
C ALA A 195 1.63 3.06 19.64
N GLY A 196 2.19 4.22 19.27
CA GLY A 196 3.62 4.37 18.95
C GLY A 196 3.92 4.69 17.49
N GLY A 197 2.92 4.88 16.64
CA GLY A 197 3.07 5.15 15.23
C GLY A 197 3.49 3.91 14.42
N LEU A 198 4.03 4.12 13.23
CA LEU A 198 4.46 3.03 12.35
C LEU A 198 5.71 2.35 12.88
N PHE A 199 5.67 1.03 13.01
CA PHE A 199 6.82 0.21 13.39
C PHE A 199 7.43 -0.42 12.14
N ILE A 200 8.69 -0.11 11.86
CA ILE A 200 9.42 -0.66 10.71
C ILE A 200 10.29 -1.82 11.17
N ILE A 201 10.13 -2.96 10.51
CA ILE A 201 10.99 -4.13 10.72
C ILE A 201 11.80 -4.37 9.46
N GLY A 202 13.13 -4.38 9.58
CA GLY A 202 14.02 -4.87 8.54
C GLY A 202 14.42 -6.30 8.85
N THR A 203 14.33 -7.20 7.88
CA THR A 203 14.65 -8.62 8.08
C THR A 203 16.05 -8.98 7.63
N GLU A 204 16.74 -8.10 6.92
CA GLU A 204 18.15 -8.21 6.53
C GLU A 204 18.74 -6.83 6.31
N ARG A 205 20.06 -6.72 6.45
CA ARG A 205 20.80 -5.55 6.00
C ARG A 205 20.99 -5.58 4.49
N HIS A 206 21.02 -4.42 3.87
CA HIS A 206 21.35 -4.25 2.47
C HIS A 206 22.82 -3.90 2.30
N GLU A 207 23.38 -4.16 1.13
CA GLU A 207 24.75 -3.73 0.78
C GLU A 207 24.89 -2.21 0.88
N SER A 208 23.85 -1.48 0.53
CA SER A 208 23.81 -0.02 0.63
C SER A 208 23.11 0.42 1.92
N ARG A 209 23.86 1.14 2.76
CA ARG A 209 23.30 1.81 3.92
C ARG A 209 22.15 2.76 3.56
N ARG A 210 22.18 3.30 2.35
CA ARG A 210 21.13 4.16 1.82
C ARG A 210 19.78 3.45 1.76
N ILE A 211 19.75 2.18 1.34
CA ILE A 211 18.51 1.38 1.28
C ILE A 211 17.99 1.11 2.69
N ASP A 212 18.86 0.75 3.62
CA ASP A 212 18.48 0.58 5.03
C ASP A 212 17.88 1.85 5.61
N ASN A 213 18.47 3.01 5.33
CA ASN A 213 17.99 4.30 5.79
C ASN A 213 16.66 4.71 5.12
N GLN A 214 16.45 4.33 3.86
CA GLN A 214 15.18 4.55 3.18
C GLN A 214 14.05 3.75 3.84
N LEU A 215 14.32 2.54 4.26
CA LEU A 215 13.36 1.73 5.00
C LEU A 215 13.03 2.37 6.36
N ARG A 216 14.05 2.72 7.13
CA ARG A 216 13.87 3.38 8.44
C ARG A 216 13.16 4.72 8.33
N GLY A 217 13.41 5.47 7.26
CA GLY A 217 12.83 6.78 7.02
C GLY A 217 11.32 6.79 6.74
N ARG A 218 10.69 5.62 6.64
CA ARG A 218 9.23 5.52 6.51
C ARG A 218 8.51 5.71 7.84
N ALA A 219 9.21 5.53 8.97
CA ALA A 219 8.66 5.79 10.30
C ALA A 219 8.95 7.22 10.73
N GLY A 220 8.08 7.80 11.56
CA GLY A 220 8.28 9.11 12.16
C GLY A 220 8.22 10.29 11.18
N ARG A 221 7.64 10.11 10.01
CA ARG A 221 7.50 11.19 9.02
C ARG A 221 6.56 12.28 9.53
N GLN A 222 6.84 13.53 9.14
CA GLN A 222 6.05 14.72 9.52
C GLN A 222 5.94 14.92 11.04
N GLY A 223 6.93 14.48 11.80
CA GLY A 223 6.94 14.59 13.25
C GLY A 223 6.10 13.54 13.98
N ASP A 224 5.51 12.58 13.27
CA ASP A 224 4.77 11.49 13.88
C ASP A 224 5.72 10.53 14.63
N PRO A 225 5.26 9.91 15.73
CA PRO A 225 6.04 8.88 16.39
C PRO A 225 6.21 7.67 15.47
N GLY A 226 7.27 6.93 15.69
CA GLY A 226 7.56 5.72 14.95
C GLY A 226 8.79 5.03 15.53
N ALA A 227 8.96 3.77 15.16
CA ALA A 227 10.10 2.96 15.59
C ALA A 227 10.61 2.12 14.45
N SER A 228 11.86 1.72 14.50
CA SER A 228 12.45 0.79 13.54
C SER A 228 13.40 -0.18 14.23
N ARG A 229 13.45 -1.41 13.75
CA ARG A 229 14.32 -2.44 14.27
C ARG A 229 14.71 -3.41 13.15
N PHE A 230 15.97 -3.80 13.11
CA PHE A 230 16.46 -4.83 12.22
C PHE A 230 16.63 -6.15 12.96
N PHE A 231 16.12 -7.21 12.36
CA PHE A 231 16.30 -8.58 12.82
C PHE A 231 17.22 -9.29 11.84
N LEU A 232 18.38 -9.71 12.32
CA LEU A 232 19.46 -10.25 11.51
C LEU A 232 19.78 -11.68 11.92
N SER A 233 20.28 -12.48 10.99
CA SER A 233 20.77 -13.82 11.23
C SER A 233 22.19 -13.97 10.68
N LEU A 234 23.00 -14.76 11.35
CA LEU A 234 24.31 -15.15 10.84
C LEU A 234 24.22 -15.97 9.54
N GLU A 235 23.07 -16.57 9.29
CA GLU A 235 22.76 -17.29 8.06
C GLU A 235 22.32 -16.36 6.92
N ASP A 236 22.08 -15.06 7.16
CA ASP A 236 21.73 -14.11 6.11
C ASP A 236 22.87 -14.00 5.08
N ASP A 237 22.51 -13.85 3.81
CA ASP A 237 23.49 -13.84 2.70
C ASP A 237 24.60 -12.81 2.90
N LEU A 238 24.25 -11.60 3.31
CA LEU A 238 25.21 -10.53 3.56
C LEU A 238 26.13 -10.85 4.75
N MET A 239 25.58 -11.42 5.83
CA MET A 239 26.33 -11.81 7.01
C MET A 239 27.28 -12.98 6.75
N ARG A 240 26.91 -13.89 5.86
CA ARG A 240 27.79 -14.98 5.40
C ARG A 240 29.02 -14.44 4.70
N ILE A 241 28.84 -13.42 3.85
CA ILE A 241 29.93 -12.83 3.05
C ILE A 241 30.88 -12.04 3.94
N PHE A 242 30.37 -11.23 4.86
CA PHE A 242 31.16 -10.28 5.67
C PHE A 242 31.41 -10.71 7.11
N GLY A 243 30.60 -11.61 7.68
CA GLY A 243 30.69 -12.01 9.08
C GLY A 243 31.43 -13.32 9.36
N GLY A 244 31.38 -14.26 8.44
CA GLY A 244 32.04 -15.55 8.49
C GLY A 244 31.94 -16.32 9.81
N GLU A 245 32.77 -17.34 9.95
CA GLU A 245 32.87 -18.21 11.12
C GLU A 245 33.24 -17.46 12.41
N ARG A 246 33.92 -16.32 12.32
CA ARG A 246 34.34 -15.52 13.46
C ARG A 246 33.16 -14.99 14.26
N VAL A 247 32.13 -14.47 13.58
CA VAL A 247 30.95 -13.92 14.24
C VAL A 247 30.13 -15.04 14.86
N GLN A 248 30.03 -16.16 14.19
CA GLN A 248 29.32 -17.33 14.72
C GLN A 248 30.02 -17.89 15.95
N GLY A 249 31.34 -17.99 15.94
CA GLY A 249 32.12 -18.37 17.10
C GLY A 249 31.95 -17.43 18.29
N LEU A 250 31.87 -16.14 18.02
CA LEU A 250 31.65 -15.13 19.07
C LEU A 250 30.26 -15.27 19.68
N MET A 251 29.23 -15.51 18.88
CA MET A 251 27.87 -15.71 19.36
C MET A 251 27.72 -17.01 20.16
N ASP A 252 28.40 -18.09 19.76
CA ASP A 252 28.46 -19.32 20.53
C ASP A 252 29.10 -19.11 21.90
N THR A 253 30.17 -18.31 21.93
CA THR A 253 30.88 -17.94 23.18
C THR A 253 29.99 -17.09 24.09
N LEU A 254 29.14 -16.22 23.53
CA LEU A 254 28.20 -15.40 24.27
C LEU A 254 26.94 -16.13 24.73
N GLY A 255 26.77 -17.41 24.32
CA GLY A 255 25.62 -18.23 24.73
C GLY A 255 24.30 -17.81 24.13
N LEU A 256 24.30 -17.16 22.97
CA LEU A 256 23.07 -16.81 22.25
C LEU A 256 22.42 -18.05 21.68
N GLU A 257 21.18 -18.29 22.07
CA GLU A 257 20.43 -19.46 21.66
C GLU A 257 19.87 -19.32 20.24
N GLU A 258 19.65 -20.48 19.60
CA GLU A 258 19.19 -20.59 18.21
C GLU A 258 17.77 -20.00 18.01
N ASP A 259 16.98 -19.99 19.06
CA ASP A 259 15.56 -19.61 19.05
C ASP A 259 15.26 -18.24 19.64
N MET A 260 16.29 -17.43 19.91
CA MET A 260 16.09 -16.06 20.38
C MET A 260 15.97 -15.04 19.25
#